data_3820fe18366d2c37ac161ab5da825d0d
#
_entry.id   3820fe18366d2c37ac161ab5da825d0d
#
_cell.length_a   1.000
_cell.length_b   1.000
_cell.length_c   1.000
_cell.angle_alpha   90.00
_cell.angle_beta   90.00
_cell.angle_gamma   90.00
#
_symmetry.space_group_name_H-M   'P 1'
#
loop_
_entity.id
_entity.type
_entity.pdbx_description
1 polymer ?
#
loop_
_entity_poly.entity_id
_entity_poly.type
_entity_poly.pdbx_seq_one_letter_code
_entity_poly.pdbx_strand_id
1 'polypeptide(L)'
;MSETPPYHESFEHKSRYQLEDLARKRIQNYVASTVLKRRSFGKIQESKAIVAFSFGDSAEVNKDLAELISSEVSGFDIPLYLQQEIASHMPESEHIAIENQSYQTTKDVAAVVLKNIGEQSVTVVAQAFHAQRCIDTCNEIGLDVVALRVVNRFPSNDPQPWVRSEVNWIIKESHRDTYTGYEISDKYKLS
;
A
#
# COMPACT_ATOMS: atom_id res chain seq x y z
N MET A 1 -28.85 9.52 -15.66
CA MET A 1 -28.51 9.23 -14.26
C MET A 1 -27.01 9.42 -14.08
N SER A 2 -26.60 10.34 -13.24
CA SER A 2 -25.20 10.37 -12.82
C SER A 2 -25.00 9.21 -11.86
N GLU A 3 -24.20 8.24 -12.23
CA GLU A 3 -23.82 7.20 -11.30
C GLU A 3 -22.99 7.82 -10.18
N THR A 4 -23.53 7.83 -8.99
CA THR A 4 -22.78 8.22 -7.79
C THR A 4 -21.65 7.19 -7.64
N PRO A 5 -20.39 7.63 -7.52
CA PRO A 5 -19.30 6.68 -7.30
C PRO A 5 -19.59 5.79 -6.10
N PRO A 6 -19.19 4.51 -6.14
CA PRO A 6 -19.46 3.58 -5.04
C PRO A 6 -19.03 4.08 -3.65
N TYR A 7 -17.97 4.88 -3.59
CA TYR A 7 -17.48 5.47 -2.35
C TYR A 7 -18.48 6.46 -1.74
N HIS A 8 -19.08 7.29 -2.59
CA HIS A 8 -20.05 8.29 -2.15
C HIS A 8 -21.25 7.63 -1.49
N GLU A 9 -21.80 6.60 -2.13
CA GLU A 9 -22.90 5.82 -1.55
C GLU A 9 -22.50 5.17 -0.21
N SER A 10 -21.28 4.66 -0.11
CA SER A 10 -20.80 4.04 1.12
C SER A 10 -20.70 5.02 2.28
N PHE A 11 -20.35 6.28 2.01
CA PHE A 11 -20.25 7.30 3.05
C PHE A 11 -21.62 7.87 3.47
N GLU A 12 -22.55 7.99 2.54
CA GLU A 12 -23.84 8.59 2.82
C GLU A 12 -24.85 7.63 3.43
N HIS A 13 -24.85 6.38 2.99
CA HIS A 13 -25.89 5.44 3.36
C HIS A 13 -25.52 4.47 4.48
N LYS A 14 -24.27 4.44 4.91
CA LYS A 14 -23.85 3.56 5.99
C LYS A 14 -23.69 4.30 7.29
N SER A 15 -24.70 4.19 8.13
CA SER A 15 -24.73 4.81 9.47
C SER A 15 -23.63 4.30 10.42
N ARG A 16 -22.98 3.18 10.10
CA ARG A 16 -21.85 2.66 10.90
C ARG A 16 -20.63 3.58 10.92
N TYR A 17 -20.45 4.39 9.87
CA TYR A 17 -19.38 5.36 9.81
C TYR A 17 -19.86 6.69 10.41
N GLN A 18 -19.26 7.09 11.50
CA GLN A 18 -19.60 8.35 12.17
C GLN A 18 -18.85 9.52 11.52
N LEU A 19 -19.32 9.96 10.35
CA LEU A 19 -18.69 11.01 9.56
C LEU A 19 -19.41 12.36 9.76
N GLU A 20 -18.73 13.28 10.38
CA GLU A 20 -19.13 14.69 10.47
C GLU A 20 -18.86 15.42 9.14
N ASP A 21 -19.43 16.61 8.96
CA ASP A 21 -19.31 17.37 7.70
C ASP A 21 -17.85 17.63 7.31
N LEU A 22 -17.01 17.97 8.27
CA LEU A 22 -15.58 18.20 8.01
C LEU A 22 -14.88 16.94 7.51
N ALA A 23 -15.18 15.77 8.09
CA ALA A 23 -14.64 14.50 7.67
C ALA A 23 -15.10 14.15 6.24
N ARG A 24 -16.37 14.35 5.93
CA ARG A 24 -16.91 14.13 4.57
C ARG A 24 -16.22 15.00 3.53
N LYS A 25 -16.01 16.26 3.86
CA LYS A 25 -15.31 17.20 2.97
C LYS A 25 -13.87 16.77 2.73
N ARG A 26 -13.18 16.33 3.76
CA ARG A 26 -11.80 15.82 3.66
C ARG A 26 -11.73 14.58 2.77
N ILE A 27 -12.66 13.65 2.91
CA ILE A 27 -12.78 12.46 2.07
C ILE A 27 -13.04 12.84 0.61
N GLN A 28 -13.99 13.75 0.36
CA GLN A 28 -14.30 14.21 -0.99
C GLN A 28 -13.08 14.86 -1.67
N ASN A 29 -12.34 15.69 -0.96
CA ASN A 29 -11.12 16.31 -1.47
C ASN A 29 -10.06 15.27 -1.79
N TYR A 30 -9.88 14.29 -0.93
CA TYR A 30 -8.94 13.19 -1.14
C TYR A 30 -9.28 12.39 -2.40
N VAL A 31 -10.54 11.98 -2.54
CA VAL A 31 -11.02 11.22 -3.71
C VAL A 31 -10.86 12.03 -5.00
N ALA A 32 -11.11 13.33 -4.96
CA ALA A 32 -11.00 14.20 -6.13
C ALA A 32 -9.56 14.49 -6.57
N SER A 33 -8.60 14.44 -5.65
CA SER A 33 -7.22 14.86 -5.89
C SER A 33 -6.21 13.72 -5.93
N THR A 34 -6.62 12.48 -5.68
CA THR A 34 -5.72 11.34 -5.51
C THR A 34 -5.99 10.25 -6.55
N VAL A 35 -4.92 9.62 -7.03
CA VAL A 35 -5.04 8.39 -7.81
C VAL A 35 -5.33 7.26 -6.81
N LEU A 36 -6.58 6.84 -6.71
CA LEU A 36 -7.03 5.87 -5.70
C LEU A 36 -6.51 4.47 -5.96
N LYS A 37 -6.47 4.07 -7.22
CA LYS A 37 -6.11 2.71 -7.62
C LYS A 37 -5.16 2.74 -8.81
N ARG A 38 -4.08 1.98 -8.68
CA ARG A 38 -3.09 1.84 -9.74
C ARG A 38 -3.18 0.47 -10.41
N ARG A 39 -2.72 0.42 -11.65
CA ARG A 39 -2.48 -0.81 -12.40
C ARG A 39 -0.99 -1.03 -12.58
N SER A 40 -0.59 -2.28 -12.78
CA SER A 40 0.80 -2.62 -13.08
C SER A 40 1.28 -1.93 -14.35
N PHE A 41 2.53 -1.48 -14.34
CA PHE A 41 3.17 -0.86 -15.51
C PHE A 41 4.67 -1.12 -15.51
N GLY A 42 5.32 -0.83 -16.63
CA GLY A 42 6.76 -0.83 -16.78
C GLY A 42 7.38 -2.23 -16.84
N LYS A 43 8.69 -2.25 -17.00
CA LYS A 43 9.48 -3.49 -17.12
C LYS A 43 10.39 -3.64 -15.92
N ILE A 44 10.28 -4.76 -15.22
CA ILE A 44 11.13 -5.07 -14.06
C ILE A 44 12.61 -5.07 -14.42
N GLN A 45 12.96 -5.50 -15.63
CA GLN A 45 14.33 -5.57 -16.11
C GLN A 45 15.04 -4.20 -16.18
N GLU A 46 14.27 -3.12 -16.21
CA GLU A 46 14.80 -1.76 -16.23
C GLU A 46 15.15 -1.25 -14.83
N SER A 47 14.79 -1.99 -13.78
CA SER A 47 15.05 -1.62 -12.40
C SER A 47 16.28 -2.31 -11.82
N LYS A 48 16.91 -1.66 -10.84
CA LYS A 48 18.08 -2.16 -10.11
C LYS A 48 17.71 -2.96 -8.86
N ALA A 49 16.49 -2.82 -8.39
CA ALA A 49 15.95 -3.55 -7.25
C ALA A 49 14.44 -3.57 -7.28
N ILE A 50 13.87 -4.53 -6.57
CA ILE A 50 12.43 -4.60 -6.30
C ILE A 50 12.23 -4.25 -4.83
N VAL A 51 11.29 -3.36 -4.55
CA VAL A 51 10.86 -3.03 -3.20
C VAL A 51 9.38 -3.36 -3.04
N ALA A 52 9.06 -4.17 -2.03
CA ALA A 52 7.71 -4.62 -1.76
C ALA A 52 7.21 -4.09 -0.43
N PHE A 53 6.04 -3.48 -0.46
CA PHE A 53 5.36 -2.88 0.68
C PHE A 53 4.22 -3.78 1.12
N SER A 54 4.19 -4.13 2.42
CA SER A 54 3.11 -4.93 2.98
C SER A 54 1.79 -4.17 3.02
N PHE A 55 0.69 -4.92 3.14
CA PHE A 55 -0.65 -4.37 3.25
C PHE A 55 -1.40 -5.12 4.37
N GLY A 56 -1.50 -4.47 5.51
CA GLY A 56 -1.98 -5.10 6.74
C GLY A 56 -0.95 -6.02 7.38
N ASP A 57 -1.37 -6.70 8.44
CA ASP A 57 -0.53 -7.62 9.22
C ASP A 57 -0.86 -9.08 8.95
N SER A 58 -2.01 -9.37 8.31
CA SER A 58 -2.43 -10.74 8.02
C SER A 58 -1.70 -11.36 6.84
N ALA A 59 -1.82 -12.68 6.72
CA ALA A 59 -1.23 -13.43 5.61
C ALA A 59 -1.92 -13.17 4.26
N GLU A 60 -3.21 -12.79 4.25
CA GLU A 60 -4.04 -12.79 3.04
C GLU A 60 -3.39 -12.09 1.84
N VAL A 61 -3.26 -10.76 1.90
CA VAL A 61 -2.68 -9.97 0.78
C VAL A 61 -1.17 -10.05 0.76
N ASN A 62 -0.52 -10.14 1.92
CA ASN A 62 0.93 -10.25 1.99
C ASN A 62 1.45 -11.54 1.35
N LYS A 63 0.70 -12.62 1.44
CA LYS A 63 0.98 -13.87 0.72
C LYS A 63 0.80 -13.70 -0.79
N ASP A 64 -0.26 -13.03 -1.22
CA ASP A 64 -0.49 -12.72 -2.63
C ASP A 64 0.66 -11.89 -3.21
N LEU A 65 1.16 -10.91 -2.45
CA LEU A 65 2.30 -10.09 -2.83
C LEU A 65 3.58 -10.94 -2.98
N ALA A 66 3.81 -11.85 -2.06
CA ALA A 66 4.95 -12.77 -2.13
C ALA A 66 4.85 -13.70 -3.36
N GLU A 67 3.68 -14.24 -3.64
CA GLU A 67 3.44 -15.08 -4.81
C GLU A 67 3.63 -14.32 -6.12
N LEU A 68 3.15 -13.08 -6.18
CA LEU A 68 3.35 -12.19 -7.33
C LEU A 68 4.85 -11.95 -7.59
N ILE A 69 5.61 -11.65 -6.56
CA ILE A 69 7.06 -11.45 -6.66
C ILE A 69 7.73 -12.71 -7.20
N SER A 70 7.45 -13.87 -6.61
CA SER A 70 8.03 -15.15 -7.03
C SER A 70 7.75 -15.45 -8.50
N SER A 71 6.56 -15.15 -8.96
CA SER A 71 6.14 -15.32 -10.36
C SER A 71 6.87 -14.36 -11.30
N GLU A 72 6.94 -13.07 -10.93
CA GLU A 72 7.48 -12.00 -11.80
C GLU A 72 9.01 -12.02 -11.91
N VAL A 73 9.72 -12.46 -10.87
CA VAL A 73 11.18 -12.45 -10.84
C VAL A 73 11.81 -13.75 -11.31
N SER A 74 11.03 -14.74 -11.68
CA SER A 74 11.53 -16.01 -12.18
C SER A 74 12.45 -15.79 -13.41
N GLY A 75 13.73 -16.13 -13.25
CA GLY A 75 14.72 -15.95 -14.30
C GLY A 75 15.46 -14.59 -14.28
N PHE A 76 15.19 -13.73 -13.31
CA PHE A 76 15.89 -12.45 -13.15
C PHE A 76 16.74 -12.45 -11.89
N ASP A 77 17.94 -11.89 -12.00
CA ASP A 77 18.85 -11.68 -10.86
C ASP A 77 18.77 -10.22 -10.43
N ILE A 78 17.67 -9.88 -9.75
CA ILE A 78 17.41 -8.53 -9.24
C ILE A 78 17.25 -8.61 -7.72
N PRO A 79 17.97 -7.77 -6.93
CA PRO A 79 17.81 -7.74 -5.49
C PRO A 79 16.38 -7.46 -5.04
N LEU A 80 15.89 -8.24 -4.08
CA LEU A 80 14.55 -8.15 -3.53
C LEU A 80 14.62 -7.56 -2.12
N TYR A 81 13.97 -6.42 -1.91
CA TYR A 81 13.82 -5.76 -0.61
C TYR A 81 12.35 -5.88 -0.20
N LEU A 82 12.07 -6.74 0.75
CA LEU A 82 10.71 -7.11 1.11
C LEU A 82 10.41 -6.73 2.55
N GLN A 83 9.34 -5.98 2.77
CA GLN A 83 8.85 -5.74 4.11
C GLN A 83 8.55 -7.08 4.80
N GLN A 84 8.84 -7.20 6.09
CA GLN A 84 8.88 -8.47 6.81
C GLN A 84 7.62 -9.33 6.67
N GLU A 85 6.45 -8.70 6.61
CA GLU A 85 5.16 -9.39 6.48
C GLU A 85 5.04 -10.11 5.12
N ILE A 86 5.73 -9.64 4.09
CA ILE A 86 5.82 -10.31 2.79
C ILE A 86 6.93 -11.35 2.80
N ALA A 87 8.10 -10.97 3.34
CA ALA A 87 9.27 -11.84 3.38
C ALA A 87 9.00 -13.17 4.07
N SER A 88 8.15 -13.18 5.10
CA SER A 88 7.77 -14.39 5.83
C SER A 88 7.02 -15.43 4.97
N HIS A 89 6.48 -15.03 3.82
CA HIS A 89 5.76 -15.90 2.89
C HIS A 89 6.57 -16.26 1.65
N MET A 90 7.80 -15.78 1.55
CA MET A 90 8.65 -16.11 0.43
C MET A 90 9.22 -17.54 0.56
N PRO A 91 9.32 -18.29 -0.56
CA PRO A 91 10.07 -19.53 -0.57
C PRO A 91 11.56 -19.25 -0.27
N GLU A 92 12.34 -20.29 -0.07
CA GLU A 92 13.80 -20.19 0.10
C GLU A 92 14.45 -19.58 -1.15
N SER A 93 14.45 -18.28 -1.25
CA SER A 93 15.10 -17.51 -2.31
C SER A 93 15.87 -16.37 -1.68
N GLU A 94 16.90 -15.90 -2.37
CA GLU A 94 17.66 -14.75 -1.90
C GLU A 94 16.80 -13.50 -1.90
N HIS A 95 16.54 -12.97 -0.73
CA HIS A 95 15.85 -11.71 -0.53
C HIS A 95 16.36 -11.02 0.74
N ILE A 96 16.14 -9.71 0.81
CA ILE A 96 16.47 -8.93 1.99
C ILE A 96 15.17 -8.58 2.68
N ALA A 97 14.94 -9.16 3.86
CA ALA A 97 13.78 -8.81 4.68
C ALA A 97 14.03 -7.47 5.39
N ILE A 98 13.09 -6.55 5.22
CA ILE A 98 13.12 -5.26 5.94
C ILE A 98 12.37 -5.47 7.24
N GLU A 99 13.12 -5.73 8.30
CA GLU A 99 12.59 -6.05 9.62
C GLU A 99 12.64 -4.84 10.54
N ASN A 100 11.63 -4.71 11.39
CA ASN A 100 11.62 -3.77 12.50
C ASN A 100 10.76 -4.36 13.62
N GLN A 101 11.12 -4.05 14.87
CA GLN A 101 10.34 -4.46 16.04
C GLN A 101 9.10 -3.58 16.27
N SER A 102 9.06 -2.42 15.63
CA SER A 102 7.94 -1.48 15.68
C SER A 102 7.26 -1.35 14.32
N TYR A 103 6.11 -0.65 14.29
CA TYR A 103 5.40 -0.34 13.07
C TYR A 103 6.32 0.40 12.07
N GLN A 104 6.37 -0.10 10.83
CA GLN A 104 7.13 0.52 9.74
C GLN A 104 6.22 1.38 8.88
N THR A 105 6.63 2.62 8.62
CA THR A 105 5.99 3.47 7.62
C THR A 105 6.49 3.12 6.22
N THR A 106 5.75 3.52 5.21
CA THR A 106 6.17 3.42 3.80
C THR A 106 7.53 4.09 3.59
N LYS A 107 7.75 5.23 4.23
CA LYS A 107 9.03 5.95 4.16
C LYS A 107 10.17 5.17 4.79
N ASP A 108 9.95 4.51 5.91
CA ASP A 108 10.98 3.69 6.58
C ASP A 108 11.44 2.56 5.67
N VAL A 109 10.52 1.89 5.00
CA VAL A 109 10.81 0.81 4.06
C VAL A 109 11.61 1.32 2.86
N ALA A 110 11.17 2.41 2.24
CA ALA A 110 11.87 3.00 1.10
C ALA A 110 13.27 3.51 1.47
N ALA A 111 13.43 4.06 2.67
CA ALA A 111 14.72 4.56 3.17
C ALA A 111 15.77 3.44 3.31
N VAL A 112 15.39 2.24 3.70
CA VAL A 112 16.29 1.09 3.75
C VAL A 112 16.82 0.76 2.36
N VAL A 113 15.98 0.78 1.35
CA VAL A 113 16.38 0.52 -0.04
C VAL A 113 17.36 1.60 -0.51
N LEU A 114 17.01 2.87 -0.32
CA LEU A 114 17.87 3.99 -0.71
C LEU A 114 19.26 3.89 -0.06
N LYS A 115 19.32 3.55 1.22
CA LYS A 115 20.58 3.37 1.95
C LYS A 115 21.46 2.27 1.34
N ASN A 116 20.84 1.21 0.83
CA ASN A 116 21.56 0.05 0.29
C ASN A 116 21.99 0.21 -1.17
N ILE A 117 21.15 0.81 -2.01
CA ILE A 117 21.42 0.89 -3.46
C ILE A 117 21.69 2.31 -3.97
N GLY A 118 21.40 3.35 -3.17
CA GLY A 118 21.49 4.74 -3.62
C GLY A 118 20.32 5.14 -4.53
N GLU A 119 20.45 6.29 -5.18
CA GLU A 119 19.45 6.84 -6.10
C GLU A 119 19.41 6.05 -7.41
N GLN A 120 18.76 4.90 -7.38
CA GLN A 120 18.65 3.97 -8.51
C GLN A 120 17.18 3.74 -8.89
N SER A 121 16.98 3.13 -10.06
CA SER A 121 15.66 2.72 -10.53
C SER A 121 15.17 1.49 -9.78
N VAL A 122 13.88 1.50 -9.41
CA VAL A 122 13.24 0.40 -8.67
C VAL A 122 11.90 0.00 -9.29
N THR A 123 11.54 -1.25 -9.08
CA THR A 123 10.16 -1.73 -9.24
C THR A 123 9.50 -1.72 -7.88
N VAL A 124 8.32 -1.13 -7.80
CA VAL A 124 7.47 -1.17 -6.60
C VAL A 124 6.49 -2.32 -6.73
N VAL A 125 6.33 -3.08 -5.65
CA VAL A 125 5.28 -4.09 -5.50
C VAL A 125 4.42 -3.70 -4.31
N ALA A 126 3.12 -3.53 -4.53
CA ALA A 126 2.20 -3.07 -3.51
C ALA A 126 0.75 -3.48 -3.81
N GLN A 127 -0.12 -3.32 -2.81
CA GLN A 127 -1.55 -3.42 -3.03
C GLN A 127 -2.01 -2.22 -3.88
N ALA A 128 -3.00 -2.43 -4.75
CA ALA A 128 -3.39 -1.47 -5.79
C ALA A 128 -3.78 -0.07 -5.26
N PHE A 129 -4.42 0.01 -4.10
CA PHE A 129 -4.84 1.29 -3.48
C PHE A 129 -3.73 1.94 -2.65
N HIS A 130 -2.74 1.18 -2.25
CA HIS A 130 -1.55 1.67 -1.54
C HIS A 130 -0.45 2.13 -2.51
N ALA A 131 -0.48 1.64 -3.74
CA ALA A 131 0.61 1.78 -4.70
C ALA A 131 1.02 3.23 -4.99
N GLN A 132 0.05 4.15 -5.13
CA GLN A 132 0.40 5.55 -5.44
C GLN A 132 1.24 6.17 -4.33
N ARG A 133 0.89 5.94 -3.07
CA ARG A 133 1.69 6.44 -1.93
C ARG A 133 3.08 5.81 -1.89
N CYS A 134 3.20 4.53 -2.22
CA CYS A 134 4.49 3.86 -2.29
C CYS A 134 5.37 4.47 -3.39
N ILE A 135 4.81 4.72 -4.57
CA ILE A 135 5.51 5.38 -5.69
C ILE A 135 5.97 6.78 -5.29
N ASP A 136 5.06 7.59 -4.76
CA ASP A 136 5.36 8.97 -4.37
C ASP A 136 6.46 9.01 -3.30
N THR A 137 6.38 8.16 -2.30
CA THR A 137 7.38 8.07 -1.24
C THR A 137 8.76 7.69 -1.78
N CYS A 138 8.83 6.69 -2.67
CA CYS A 138 10.09 6.29 -3.31
C CYS A 138 10.69 7.44 -4.12
N ASN A 139 9.88 8.09 -4.95
CA ASN A 139 10.35 9.21 -5.78
C ASN A 139 10.82 10.40 -4.93
N GLU A 140 10.09 10.73 -3.87
CA GLU A 140 10.43 11.85 -2.96
C GLU A 140 11.78 11.70 -2.29
N ILE A 141 12.19 10.47 -1.97
CA ILE A 141 13.49 10.23 -1.32
C ILE A 141 14.63 9.99 -2.30
N GLY A 142 14.38 9.97 -3.61
CA GLY A 142 15.42 9.86 -4.65
C GLY A 142 15.49 8.52 -5.37
N LEU A 143 14.59 7.57 -5.08
CA LEU A 143 14.46 6.34 -5.88
C LEU A 143 13.62 6.65 -7.12
N ASP A 144 14.01 6.10 -8.26
CA ASP A 144 13.29 6.27 -9.53
C ASP A 144 12.37 5.06 -9.79
N VAL A 145 11.07 5.23 -9.64
CA VAL A 145 10.10 4.15 -9.86
C VAL A 145 9.85 3.98 -11.35
N VAL A 146 10.37 2.92 -11.94
CA VAL A 146 10.25 2.62 -13.38
C VAL A 146 9.23 1.52 -13.68
N ALA A 147 8.83 0.76 -12.69
CA ALA A 147 7.85 -0.30 -12.86
C ALA A 147 7.02 -0.51 -11.59
N LEU A 148 5.83 -1.05 -11.76
CA LEU A 148 4.90 -1.35 -10.69
C LEU A 148 4.22 -2.70 -10.95
N ARG A 149 4.08 -3.49 -9.88
CA ARG A 149 3.23 -4.70 -9.87
C ARG A 149 2.28 -4.60 -8.68
N VAL A 150 1.00 -4.87 -8.91
CA VAL A 150 -0.03 -4.70 -7.88
C VAL A 150 -0.85 -5.96 -7.64
N VAL A 151 -1.32 -6.09 -6.41
CA VAL A 151 -2.38 -7.03 -6.01
C VAL A 151 -3.62 -6.21 -5.70
N ASN A 152 -4.74 -6.54 -6.33
CA ASN A 152 -6.01 -5.83 -6.15
C ASN A 152 -6.96 -6.65 -5.26
N ARG A 153 -6.66 -6.68 -3.97
CA ARG A 153 -7.44 -7.40 -2.96
C ARG A 153 -7.32 -6.72 -1.61
N PHE A 154 -8.36 -6.84 -0.79
CA PHE A 154 -8.37 -6.38 0.60
C PHE A 154 -8.49 -7.57 1.56
N PRO A 155 -7.68 -7.64 2.62
CA PRO A 155 -7.78 -8.71 3.62
C PRO A 155 -9.01 -8.52 4.51
N SER A 156 -9.92 -9.50 4.55
CA SER A 156 -11.20 -9.37 5.24
C SER A 156 -11.10 -9.42 6.77
N ASN A 157 -10.08 -10.07 7.31
CA ASN A 157 -9.92 -10.33 8.75
C ASN A 157 -8.60 -9.79 9.32
N ASP A 158 -8.04 -8.78 8.71
CA ASP A 158 -6.79 -8.19 9.21
C ASP A 158 -6.99 -7.49 10.54
N PRO A 159 -6.01 -7.55 11.48
CA PRO A 159 -6.06 -6.79 12.73
C PRO A 159 -6.16 -5.27 12.52
N GLN A 160 -5.67 -4.75 11.40
CA GLN A 160 -5.75 -3.34 11.04
C GLN A 160 -7.06 -3.06 10.30
N PRO A 161 -8.06 -2.40 10.93
CA PRO A 161 -9.37 -2.20 10.28
C PRO A 161 -9.32 -1.44 8.96
N TRP A 162 -8.38 -0.53 8.81
CA TRP A 162 -8.29 0.33 7.61
C TRP A 162 -7.87 -0.41 6.34
N VAL A 163 -7.34 -1.62 6.41
CA VAL A 163 -6.99 -2.42 5.23
C VAL A 163 -8.07 -3.42 4.84
N ARG A 164 -9.17 -3.51 5.60
CA ARG A 164 -10.20 -4.53 5.38
C ARG A 164 -11.12 -4.25 4.21
N SER A 165 -11.24 -3.00 3.80
CA SER A 165 -12.08 -2.61 2.67
C SER A 165 -11.58 -1.34 2.02
N GLU A 166 -12.02 -1.13 0.78
CA GLU A 166 -11.75 0.09 0.02
C GLU A 166 -12.23 1.34 0.75
N VAL A 167 -13.44 1.29 1.31
CA VAL A 167 -14.03 2.42 2.05
C VAL A 167 -13.22 2.73 3.30
N ASN A 168 -12.86 1.72 4.09
CA ASN A 168 -12.03 1.91 5.28
C ASN A 168 -10.67 2.53 4.91
N TRP A 169 -10.06 2.06 3.83
CA TRP A 169 -8.80 2.58 3.34
C TRP A 169 -8.89 4.07 2.97
N ILE A 170 -9.93 4.45 2.23
CA ILE A 170 -10.15 5.83 1.81
C ILE A 170 -10.37 6.75 3.01
N ILE A 171 -11.17 6.33 3.98
CA ILE A 171 -11.38 7.10 5.22
C ILE A 171 -10.05 7.29 5.95
N LYS A 172 -9.28 6.24 6.13
CA LYS A 172 -7.99 6.30 6.81
C LYS A 172 -7.00 7.19 6.07
N GLU A 173 -6.84 7.01 4.77
CA GLU A 173 -5.86 7.78 3.99
C GLU A 173 -6.22 9.27 3.90
N SER A 174 -7.48 9.61 3.82
CA SER A 174 -7.92 11.01 3.82
C SER A 174 -7.63 11.75 5.13
N HIS A 175 -7.41 11.02 6.24
CA HIS A 175 -7.12 11.57 7.57
C HIS A 175 -5.71 11.23 8.06
N ARG A 176 -4.88 10.65 7.22
CA ARG A 176 -3.55 10.14 7.57
C ARG A 176 -2.62 11.18 8.20
N ASP A 177 -2.78 12.43 7.82
CA ASP A 177 -1.97 13.56 8.29
C ASP A 177 -2.38 14.08 9.68
N THR A 178 -3.55 13.68 10.18
CA THR A 178 -4.10 14.17 11.46
C THR A 178 -4.11 13.12 12.56
N TYR A 179 -4.31 11.85 12.21
CA TYR A 179 -4.48 10.76 13.18
C TYR A 179 -3.74 9.50 12.73
N THR A 180 -3.43 8.63 13.68
CA THR A 180 -2.95 7.27 13.38
C THR A 180 -4.07 6.41 12.82
N GLY A 181 -3.72 5.29 12.18
CA GLY A 181 -4.72 4.34 11.65
C GLY A 181 -5.67 3.83 12.74
N TYR A 182 -5.17 3.53 13.93
CA TYR A 182 -5.99 3.05 15.05
C TYR A 182 -6.91 4.14 15.60
N GLU A 183 -6.43 5.37 15.71
CA GLU A 183 -7.26 6.51 16.12
C GLU A 183 -8.39 6.79 15.11
N ILE A 184 -8.08 6.73 13.81
CA ILE A 184 -9.08 6.88 12.74
C ILE A 184 -10.10 5.75 12.80
N SER A 185 -9.65 4.52 12.98
CA SER A 185 -10.52 3.35 13.06
C SER A 185 -11.50 3.43 14.21
N ASP A 186 -11.04 3.90 15.37
CA ASP A 186 -11.89 4.09 16.54
C ASP A 186 -12.86 5.25 16.34
N LYS A 187 -12.37 6.40 15.88
CA LYS A 187 -13.18 7.61 15.71
C LYS A 187 -14.32 7.42 14.70
N TYR A 188 -14.06 6.77 13.58
CA TYR A 188 -15.02 6.61 12.48
C TYR A 188 -15.66 5.21 12.41
N LYS A 189 -15.41 4.37 13.40
CA LYS A 189 -16.00 3.02 13.52
C LYS A 189 -15.73 2.15 12.30
N LEU A 190 -14.48 2.08 11.88
CA LEU A 190 -14.06 1.16 10.83
C LEU A 190 -14.19 -0.27 11.30
N SER A 191 -14.74 -1.13 10.46
CA SER A 191 -14.99 -2.54 10.80
C SER A 191 -14.33 -3.51 9.83
#